data_330262fc7a50c6e05d3b200ebf0a1819
#
_entry.id   330262fc7a50c6e05d3b200ebf0a1819
#
_cell.length_a   1.000
_cell.length_b   1.000
_cell.length_c   1.000
_cell.angle_alpha   90.00
_cell.angle_beta   90.00
_cell.angle_gamma   90.00
#
_symmetry.space_group_name_H-M   'P 1'
#
loop_
_entity.id
_entity.type
_entity.pdbx_description
1 polymer ?
#
loop_
_entity_poly.entity_id
_entity_poly.type
_entity_poly.pdbx_seq_one_letter_code
_entity_poly.pdbx_strand_id
1 'polypeptide(L)'
;MSIYYYMVGMNKEFDRFLMTCLIVLLVTQVVVSFGYFISCIAPSLQVALALAPTLIIPFLIFGGFFLQNDSSPAWLSWLKWLSWFLYSNELLVINQWSGVTFDDCQNGTLIDNDNMIPCFQTGDVVISNLGFDQSESHKVFNLLMLVALTVGFRFCGFLALLLKTFRKSK
;
A
#
# COMPACT_ATOMS: atom_id res chain seq x y z
N MET A 1 10.74 11.32 6.69
CA MET A 1 10.79 10.67 5.36
C MET A 1 12.17 10.77 4.70
N SER A 2 12.73 11.96 4.52
CA SER A 2 14.03 12.17 3.85
C SER A 2 15.19 11.41 4.51
N ILE A 3 15.32 11.48 5.84
CA ILE A 3 16.38 10.77 6.58
C ILE A 3 16.26 9.27 6.37
N TYR A 4 15.05 8.71 6.48
CA TYR A 4 14.80 7.29 6.29
C TYR A 4 15.17 6.83 4.87
N TYR A 5 14.78 7.59 3.84
CA TYR A 5 15.04 7.28 2.44
C TYR A 5 16.54 7.12 2.13
N TYR A 6 17.36 8.05 2.64
CA TYR A 6 18.80 8.01 2.45
C TYR A 6 19.51 6.96 3.32
N MET A 7 19.03 6.72 4.56
CA MET A 7 19.61 5.72 5.44
C MET A 7 19.39 4.29 4.96
N VAL A 8 18.24 4.02 4.36
CA VAL A 8 17.91 2.68 3.80
C VAL A 8 18.63 2.43 2.47
N GLY A 9 19.28 3.43 1.87
CA GLY A 9 20.00 3.28 0.61
C GLY A 9 19.10 3.11 -0.60
N MET A 10 17.90 3.71 -0.58
CA MET A 10 16.97 3.71 -1.71
C MET A 10 17.57 4.46 -2.90
N ASN A 11 16.98 4.30 -4.09
CA ASN A 11 17.46 4.91 -5.32
C ASN A 11 17.58 6.43 -5.16
N LYS A 12 18.79 6.97 -5.46
CA LYS A 12 19.15 8.38 -5.20
C LYS A 12 18.61 9.35 -6.24
N GLU A 13 17.84 8.90 -7.23
CA GLU A 13 17.24 9.77 -8.22
C GLU A 13 16.20 10.69 -7.57
N PHE A 14 16.31 11.98 -7.80
CA PHE A 14 15.44 13.00 -7.18
C PHE A 14 13.97 12.80 -7.56
N ASP A 15 13.68 12.42 -8.80
CA ASP A 15 12.32 12.18 -9.28
C ASP A 15 11.64 11.01 -8.55
N ARG A 16 12.38 9.93 -8.31
CA ARG A 16 11.89 8.77 -7.55
C ARG A 16 11.64 9.10 -6.09
N PHE A 17 12.51 9.93 -5.51
CA PHE A 17 12.31 10.45 -4.16
C PHE A 17 11.02 11.29 -4.06
N LEU A 18 10.79 12.20 -5.02
CA LEU A 18 9.60 13.04 -5.05
C LEU A 18 8.32 12.20 -5.20
N MET A 19 8.34 11.19 -6.09
CA MET A 19 7.23 10.27 -6.27
C MET A 19 6.95 9.46 -5.00
N THR A 20 7.98 8.96 -4.32
CA THR A 20 7.83 8.29 -3.03
C THR A 20 7.18 9.19 -1.98
N CYS A 21 7.60 10.47 -1.90
CA CYS A 21 6.99 11.44 -0.99
C CYS A 21 5.50 11.65 -1.30
N LEU A 22 5.14 11.76 -2.58
CA LEU A 22 3.76 11.91 -3.02
C LEU A 22 2.91 10.69 -2.63
N ILE A 23 3.40 9.47 -2.89
CA ILE A 23 2.71 8.23 -2.53
C ILE A 23 2.48 8.17 -1.02
N VAL A 24 3.50 8.44 -0.20
CA VAL A 24 3.40 8.42 1.26
C VAL A 24 2.42 9.48 1.78
N LEU A 25 2.39 10.66 1.18
CA LEU A 25 1.41 11.69 1.53
C LEU A 25 -0.03 11.22 1.23
N LEU A 26 -0.27 10.61 0.06
CA LEU A 26 -1.59 10.08 -0.29
C LEU A 26 -2.02 8.97 0.66
N VAL A 27 -1.14 8.02 0.95
CA VAL A 27 -1.42 6.94 1.93
C VAL A 27 -1.75 7.51 3.29
N THR A 28 -1.00 8.50 3.77
CA THR A 28 -1.26 9.17 5.04
C THR A 28 -2.66 9.80 5.05
N GLN A 29 -3.09 10.43 3.95
CA GLN A 29 -4.44 11.00 3.83
C GLN A 29 -5.54 9.92 3.89
N VAL A 30 -5.33 8.76 3.26
CA VAL A 30 -6.27 7.62 3.34
C VAL A 30 -6.39 7.14 4.77
N VAL A 31 -5.26 6.87 5.44
CA VAL A 31 -5.22 6.35 6.82
C VAL A 31 -5.88 7.31 7.81
N VAL A 32 -5.59 8.61 7.69
CA VAL A 32 -6.23 9.65 8.51
C VAL A 32 -7.74 9.68 8.26
N SER A 33 -8.18 9.60 7.01
CA SER A 33 -9.61 9.59 6.65
C SER A 33 -10.32 8.34 7.20
N PHE A 34 -9.66 7.20 7.18
CA PHE A 34 -10.14 5.96 7.79
C PHE A 34 -10.22 6.07 9.31
N GLY A 35 -9.23 6.70 9.97
CA GLY A 35 -9.26 7.00 11.39
C GLY A 35 -10.44 7.88 11.80
N TYR A 36 -10.75 8.92 11.02
CA TYR A 36 -11.94 9.75 11.23
C TYR A 36 -13.23 8.92 11.11
N PHE A 37 -13.33 8.08 10.09
CA PHE A 37 -14.49 7.20 9.90
C PHE A 37 -14.70 6.29 11.12
N ILE A 38 -13.65 5.64 11.65
CA ILE A 38 -13.73 4.82 12.86
C ILE A 38 -14.20 5.66 14.07
N SER A 39 -13.63 6.85 14.24
CA SER A 39 -13.99 7.76 15.36
C SER A 39 -15.44 8.19 15.30
N CYS A 40 -16.04 8.36 14.12
CA CYS A 40 -17.44 8.71 13.96
C CYS A 40 -18.38 7.57 14.36
N ILE A 41 -18.01 6.33 14.08
CA ILE A 41 -18.82 5.13 14.38
C ILE A 41 -18.68 4.72 15.85
N ALA A 42 -17.49 4.79 16.41
CA ALA A 42 -17.20 4.32 17.75
C ALA A 42 -17.98 5.12 18.82
N PRO A 43 -18.59 4.43 19.81
CA PRO A 43 -19.30 5.07 20.91
C PRO A 43 -18.37 5.66 21.97
N SER A 44 -17.15 5.11 22.10
CA SER A 44 -16.14 5.56 23.06
C SER A 44 -14.72 5.43 22.48
N LEU A 45 -13.77 6.16 23.08
CA LEU A 45 -12.36 6.11 22.68
C LEU A 45 -11.78 4.70 22.81
N GLN A 46 -12.12 3.97 23.86
CA GLN A 46 -11.63 2.61 24.10
C GLN A 46 -12.07 1.66 22.98
N VAL A 47 -13.33 1.77 22.53
CA VAL A 47 -13.86 0.98 21.42
C VAL A 47 -13.17 1.37 20.12
N ALA A 48 -12.92 2.64 19.85
CA ALA A 48 -12.21 3.10 18.66
C ALA A 48 -10.78 2.51 18.59
N LEU A 49 -10.05 2.54 19.71
CA LEU A 49 -8.69 1.99 19.80
C LEU A 49 -8.65 0.47 19.62
N ALA A 50 -9.67 -0.26 20.02
CA ALA A 50 -9.77 -1.70 19.81
C ALA A 50 -10.17 -2.07 18.38
N LEU A 51 -11.06 -1.28 17.76
CA LEU A 51 -11.54 -1.52 16.40
C LEU A 51 -10.48 -1.20 15.34
N ALA A 52 -9.66 -0.16 15.55
CA ALA A 52 -8.70 0.29 14.56
C ALA A 52 -7.72 -0.84 14.13
N PRO A 53 -6.96 -1.49 15.02
CA PRO A 53 -6.06 -2.58 14.62
C PRO A 53 -6.81 -3.78 14.04
N THR A 54 -7.99 -4.12 14.59
CA THR A 54 -8.79 -5.25 14.11
C THR A 54 -9.23 -5.07 12.66
N LEU A 55 -9.54 -3.84 12.24
CA LEU A 55 -9.92 -3.53 10.86
C LEU A 55 -8.70 -3.35 9.94
N ILE A 56 -7.56 -2.86 10.45
CA ILE A 56 -6.36 -2.66 9.64
C ILE A 56 -5.69 -3.99 9.25
N ILE A 57 -5.68 -4.99 10.13
CA ILE A 57 -5.03 -6.28 9.88
C ILE A 57 -5.54 -6.97 8.61
N PRO A 58 -6.84 -7.11 8.36
CA PRO A 58 -7.33 -7.66 7.10
C PRO A 58 -6.86 -6.87 5.87
N PHE A 59 -6.89 -5.54 5.92
CA PHE A 59 -6.39 -4.71 4.81
C PHE A 59 -4.89 -4.90 4.56
N LEU A 60 -4.10 -5.10 5.62
CA LEU A 60 -2.68 -5.38 5.50
C LEU A 60 -2.42 -6.74 4.83
N ILE A 61 -3.16 -7.78 5.24
CA ILE A 61 -3.03 -9.13 4.67
C ILE A 61 -3.38 -9.12 3.17
N PHE A 62 -4.48 -8.44 2.80
CA PHE A 62 -4.92 -8.33 1.40
C PHE A 62 -4.19 -7.22 0.61
N GLY A 63 -3.24 -6.52 1.24
CA GLY A 63 -2.42 -5.49 0.63
C GLY A 63 -1.36 -5.98 -0.37
N GLY A 64 -1.40 -7.25 -0.77
CA GLY A 64 -0.52 -7.83 -1.79
C GLY A 64 0.84 -8.29 -1.25
N PHE A 65 1.19 -8.03 0.00
CA PHE A 65 2.46 -8.46 0.57
C PHE A 65 2.46 -9.97 0.91
N PHE A 66 1.35 -10.49 1.44
CA PHE A 66 1.24 -11.89 1.85
C PHE A 66 0.55 -12.80 0.82
N LEU A 67 -0.22 -12.24 -0.10
CA LEU A 67 -0.97 -12.99 -1.10
C LEU A 67 -0.36 -12.77 -2.49
N GLN A 68 0.79 -13.38 -2.70
CA GLN A 68 1.56 -13.30 -3.93
C GLN A 68 1.03 -14.22 -5.05
N ASN A 69 0.10 -15.10 -4.77
CA ASN A 69 -0.49 -16.03 -5.72
C ASN A 69 -2.01 -16.11 -5.54
N ASP A 70 -2.72 -16.55 -6.56
CA ASP A 70 -4.18 -16.71 -6.71
C ASP A 70 -4.91 -17.52 -5.60
N SER A 71 -4.30 -17.63 -4.44
CA SER A 71 -4.78 -18.40 -3.29
C SER A 71 -5.82 -17.67 -2.44
N SER A 72 -6.20 -16.44 -2.80
CA SER A 72 -7.21 -15.70 -2.03
C SER A 72 -8.61 -16.27 -2.32
N PRO A 73 -9.41 -16.59 -1.29
CA PRO A 73 -10.76 -17.07 -1.48
C PRO A 73 -11.61 -16.00 -2.18
N ALA A 74 -12.40 -16.46 -3.18
CA ALA A 74 -13.17 -15.56 -4.06
C ALA A 74 -14.13 -14.62 -3.30
N TRP A 75 -14.67 -15.05 -2.15
CA TRP A 75 -15.57 -14.24 -1.32
C TRP A 75 -14.88 -13.07 -0.62
N LEU A 76 -13.54 -13.08 -0.55
CA LEU A 76 -12.75 -12.02 0.07
C LEU A 76 -12.08 -11.09 -0.94
N SER A 77 -12.17 -11.42 -2.23
CA SER A 77 -11.52 -10.66 -3.32
C SER A 77 -11.95 -9.19 -3.38
N TRP A 78 -13.18 -8.87 -2.96
CA TRP A 78 -13.65 -7.48 -2.91
C TRP A 78 -12.88 -6.61 -1.91
N LEU A 79 -12.36 -7.21 -0.82
CA LEU A 79 -11.58 -6.49 0.19
C LEU A 79 -10.23 -6.02 -0.36
N LYS A 80 -9.69 -6.75 -1.34
CA LYS A 80 -8.48 -6.36 -2.08
C LYS A 80 -8.62 -4.98 -2.72
N TRP A 81 -9.80 -4.69 -3.32
CA TRP A 81 -10.07 -3.40 -3.96
C TRP A 81 -10.19 -2.23 -2.96
N LEU A 82 -10.51 -2.51 -1.71
CA LEU A 82 -10.63 -1.49 -0.66
C LEU A 82 -9.30 -1.28 0.09
N SER A 83 -8.30 -2.15 -0.14
CA SER A 83 -7.01 -2.09 0.54
C SER A 83 -6.10 -1.03 -0.07
N TRP A 84 -5.91 0.07 0.65
CA TRP A 84 -4.91 1.09 0.27
C TRP A 84 -3.48 0.57 0.30
N PHE A 85 -3.20 -0.49 1.09
CA PHE A 85 -1.90 -1.15 1.13
C PHE A 85 -1.52 -1.76 -0.21
N LEU A 86 -2.48 -2.34 -0.95
CA LEU A 86 -2.24 -2.90 -2.28
C LEU A 86 -1.70 -1.84 -3.24
N TYR A 87 -2.44 -0.75 -3.39
CA TYR A 87 -2.09 0.33 -4.33
C TYR A 87 -0.80 1.04 -3.94
N SER A 88 -0.58 1.27 -2.64
CA SER A 88 0.64 1.91 -2.17
C SER A 88 1.87 1.02 -2.30
N ASN A 89 1.75 -0.27 -1.98
CA ASN A 89 2.84 -1.22 -2.09
C ASN A 89 3.27 -1.40 -3.55
N GLU A 90 2.32 -1.60 -4.46
CA GLU A 90 2.57 -1.70 -5.90
C GLU A 90 3.28 -0.44 -6.43
N LEU A 91 2.79 0.75 -6.11
CA LEU A 91 3.42 2.01 -6.53
C LEU A 91 4.84 2.17 -5.98
N LEU A 92 5.07 1.85 -4.71
CA LEU A 92 6.40 1.97 -4.08
C LEU A 92 7.39 0.96 -4.66
N VAL A 93 6.96 -0.28 -4.88
CA VAL A 93 7.80 -1.33 -5.47
C VAL A 93 8.18 -0.97 -6.90
N ILE A 94 7.23 -0.57 -7.73
CA ILE A 94 7.49 -0.15 -9.11
C ILE A 94 8.43 1.06 -9.14
N ASN A 95 8.18 2.07 -8.30
CA ASN A 95 9.02 3.27 -8.24
C ASN A 95 10.46 2.97 -7.82
N GLN A 96 10.66 1.99 -6.92
CA GLN A 96 11.99 1.64 -6.40
C GLN A 96 12.78 0.73 -7.34
N TRP A 97 12.14 -0.29 -7.93
CA TRP A 97 12.82 -1.38 -8.61
C TRP A 97 12.81 -1.26 -10.14
N SER A 98 11.94 -0.44 -10.74
CA SER A 98 11.89 -0.28 -12.19
C SER A 98 13.23 0.20 -12.75
N GLY A 99 13.77 -0.55 -13.73
CA GLY A 99 15.03 -0.23 -14.42
C GLY A 99 16.30 -0.36 -13.56
N VAL A 100 16.24 -0.98 -12.37
CA VAL A 100 17.40 -1.25 -11.53
C VAL A 100 18.03 -2.57 -11.96
N THR A 101 19.36 -2.58 -12.15
CA THR A 101 20.17 -3.78 -12.40
C THR A 101 20.98 -4.13 -11.17
N PHE A 102 21.08 -5.41 -10.87
CA PHE A 102 21.89 -5.92 -9.75
C PHE A 102 23.21 -6.46 -10.27
N ASP A 103 24.30 -5.73 -10.06
CA ASP A 103 25.63 -6.07 -10.60
C ASP A 103 26.23 -7.35 -9.99
N ASP A 104 25.81 -7.71 -8.76
CA ASP A 104 26.30 -8.89 -8.06
C ASP A 104 25.64 -10.20 -8.52
N CYS A 105 24.61 -10.12 -9.37
CA CYS A 105 23.86 -11.27 -9.84
C CYS A 105 24.34 -11.71 -11.23
N GLN A 106 25.32 -12.60 -11.31
CA GLN A 106 25.79 -13.17 -12.58
C GLN A 106 24.96 -14.41 -12.95
N ASN A 107 24.36 -14.40 -14.15
CA ASN A 107 23.59 -15.53 -14.70
C ASN A 107 22.45 -16.07 -13.83
N GLY A 108 21.83 -15.22 -13.00
CA GLY A 108 20.71 -15.62 -12.13
C GLY A 108 21.13 -16.31 -10.84
N THR A 109 22.41 -16.32 -10.51
CA THR A 109 22.95 -16.90 -9.27
C THR A 109 23.94 -15.96 -8.61
N LEU A 110 23.84 -15.82 -7.28
CA LEU A 110 24.87 -15.23 -6.43
C LEU A 110 25.78 -16.35 -5.94
N ILE A 111 27.08 -16.13 -6.01
CA ILE A 111 28.07 -17.03 -5.43
C ILE A 111 28.45 -16.48 -4.05
N ASP A 112 27.93 -17.08 -3.01
CA ASP A 112 28.26 -16.75 -1.62
C ASP A 112 28.84 -18.03 -0.95
N ASN A 113 30.16 -18.01 -0.60
CA ASN A 113 30.84 -19.08 0.10
C ASN A 113 30.56 -20.49 -0.49
N ASP A 114 30.74 -20.67 -1.81
CA ASP A 114 30.48 -21.92 -2.56
C ASP A 114 29.00 -22.36 -2.68
N ASN A 115 28.04 -21.56 -2.20
CA ASN A 115 26.64 -21.83 -2.41
C ASN A 115 26.11 -20.98 -3.56
N MET A 116 25.40 -21.61 -4.52
CA MET A 116 24.64 -20.93 -5.56
C MET A 116 23.28 -20.58 -5.03
N ILE A 117 23.05 -19.28 -4.79
CA ILE A 117 21.73 -18.75 -4.37
C ILE A 117 21.05 -18.14 -5.59
N PRO A 118 19.81 -18.53 -5.92
CA PRO A 118 19.09 -17.90 -7.02
C PRO A 118 18.87 -16.42 -6.73
N CYS A 119 19.21 -15.56 -7.67
CA CYS A 119 19.03 -14.12 -7.55
C CYS A 119 18.34 -13.54 -8.79
N PHE A 120 17.77 -12.37 -8.64
CA PHE A 120 17.16 -11.63 -9.76
C PHE A 120 18.19 -10.68 -10.37
N GLN A 121 18.33 -10.71 -11.69
CA GLN A 121 19.27 -9.84 -12.42
C GLN A 121 18.81 -8.41 -12.53
N THR A 122 17.49 -8.20 -12.63
CA THR A 122 16.88 -6.88 -12.80
C THR A 122 15.68 -6.71 -11.88
N GLY A 123 15.43 -5.46 -11.48
CA GLY A 123 14.26 -5.11 -10.68
C GLY A 123 12.95 -5.39 -11.42
N ASP A 124 12.94 -5.32 -12.75
CA ASP A 124 11.74 -5.62 -13.55
C ASP A 124 11.32 -7.10 -13.43
N VAL A 125 12.27 -8.02 -13.29
CA VAL A 125 11.99 -9.43 -13.00
C VAL A 125 11.37 -9.59 -11.60
N VAL A 126 11.80 -8.80 -10.62
CA VAL A 126 11.20 -8.80 -9.28
C VAL A 126 9.76 -8.33 -9.35
N ILE A 127 9.48 -7.23 -10.06
CA ILE A 127 8.14 -6.66 -10.20
C ILE A 127 7.20 -7.66 -10.90
N SER A 128 7.66 -8.31 -11.97
CA SER A 128 6.88 -9.31 -12.70
C SER A 128 6.57 -10.56 -11.87
N ASN A 129 7.52 -11.02 -11.03
CA ASN A 129 7.29 -12.12 -10.09
C ASN A 129 6.29 -11.77 -8.98
N LEU A 130 6.19 -10.49 -8.62
CA LEU A 130 5.16 -9.99 -7.70
C LEU A 130 3.80 -9.85 -8.38
N GLY A 131 3.72 -10.01 -9.71
CA GLY A 131 2.49 -9.88 -10.48
C GLY A 131 2.02 -8.43 -10.64
N PHE A 132 2.92 -7.44 -10.50
CA PHE A 132 2.59 -6.02 -10.64
C PHE A 132 2.78 -5.56 -12.09
N ASP A 133 1.83 -4.74 -12.56
CA ASP A 133 1.86 -4.18 -13.92
C ASP A 133 2.62 -2.85 -13.95
N GLN A 134 3.71 -2.80 -14.73
CA GLN A 134 4.57 -1.61 -14.86
C GLN A 134 4.00 -0.52 -15.78
N SER A 135 2.82 -0.73 -16.36
CA SER A 135 2.28 0.25 -17.31
C SER A 135 1.99 1.60 -16.63
N GLU A 136 2.30 2.69 -17.31
CA GLU A 136 2.05 4.05 -16.79
C GLU A 136 0.56 4.27 -16.50
N SER A 137 -0.32 3.68 -17.28
CA SER A 137 -1.77 3.72 -17.05
C SER A 137 -2.16 3.09 -15.72
N HIS A 138 -1.50 2.01 -15.33
CA HIS A 138 -1.75 1.32 -14.06
C HIS A 138 -1.24 2.12 -12.86
N LYS A 139 -0.10 2.79 -12.99
CA LYS A 139 0.42 3.71 -11.95
C LYS A 139 -0.56 4.86 -11.67
N VAL A 140 -1.05 5.50 -12.74
CA VAL A 140 -2.06 6.57 -12.62
C VAL A 140 -3.35 6.05 -12.00
N PHE A 141 -3.80 4.86 -12.40
CA PHE A 141 -4.98 4.21 -11.80
C PHE A 141 -4.81 4.00 -10.30
N ASN A 142 -3.67 3.48 -9.83
CA ASN A 142 -3.39 3.25 -8.42
C ASN A 142 -3.36 4.57 -7.62
N LEU A 143 -2.79 5.65 -8.19
CA LEU A 143 -2.83 6.98 -7.58
C LEU A 143 -4.27 7.50 -7.45
N LEU A 144 -5.08 7.36 -8.50
CA LEU A 144 -6.49 7.76 -8.49
C LEU A 144 -7.29 6.95 -7.47
N MET A 145 -7.02 5.66 -7.31
CA MET A 145 -7.68 4.82 -6.30
C MET A 145 -7.36 5.27 -4.88
N LEU A 146 -6.13 5.68 -4.58
CA LEU A 146 -5.80 6.26 -3.27
C LEU A 146 -6.57 7.56 -2.99
N VAL A 147 -6.69 8.43 -3.98
CA VAL A 147 -7.50 9.66 -3.86
C VAL A 147 -8.98 9.32 -3.66
N ALA A 148 -9.51 8.39 -4.45
CA ALA A 148 -10.91 7.95 -4.35
C ALA A 148 -11.22 7.33 -2.97
N LEU A 149 -10.32 6.51 -2.42
CA LEU A 149 -10.45 5.96 -1.07
C LEU A 149 -10.43 7.06 0.01
N THR A 150 -9.58 8.08 -0.14
CA THR A 150 -9.55 9.23 0.77
C THR A 150 -10.90 9.95 0.81
N VAL A 151 -11.45 10.26 -0.36
CA VAL A 151 -12.75 10.93 -0.49
C VAL A 151 -13.87 10.03 0.03
N GLY A 152 -13.84 8.74 -0.33
CA GLY A 152 -14.83 7.75 0.10
C GLY A 152 -14.90 7.61 1.62
N PHE A 153 -13.77 7.44 2.32
CA PHE A 153 -13.76 7.34 3.78
C PHE A 153 -14.20 8.63 4.46
N ARG A 154 -13.85 9.81 3.93
CA ARG A 154 -14.35 11.10 4.46
C ARG A 154 -15.86 11.24 4.29
N PHE A 155 -16.37 10.86 3.12
CA PHE A 155 -17.80 10.89 2.86
C PHE A 155 -18.58 9.93 3.77
N CYS A 156 -18.09 8.68 3.94
CA CYS A 156 -18.67 7.72 4.87
C CYS A 156 -18.63 8.22 6.32
N GLY A 157 -17.53 8.87 6.75
CA GLY A 157 -17.42 9.50 8.06
C GLY A 157 -18.45 10.62 8.25
N PHE A 158 -18.64 11.46 7.24
CA PHE A 158 -19.66 12.51 7.26
C PHE A 158 -21.08 11.94 7.37
N LEU A 159 -21.40 10.90 6.59
CA LEU A 159 -22.70 10.23 6.69
C LEU A 159 -22.93 9.61 8.07
N ALA A 160 -21.90 8.98 8.65
CA ALA A 160 -21.98 8.41 9.99
C ALA A 160 -22.26 9.47 11.06
N LEU A 161 -21.66 10.66 10.95
CA LEU A 161 -21.93 11.79 11.82
C LEU A 161 -23.36 12.30 11.67
N LEU A 162 -23.85 12.46 10.44
CA LEU A 162 -25.24 12.88 10.19
C LEU A 162 -26.23 11.91 10.83
N LEU A 163 -26.07 10.60 10.61
CA LEU A 163 -26.94 9.58 11.20
C LEU A 163 -26.92 9.61 12.73
N LYS A 164 -25.73 9.82 13.33
CA LYS A 164 -25.58 9.92 14.78
C LYS A 164 -26.29 11.16 15.35
N THR A 165 -26.22 12.28 14.64
CA THR A 165 -26.89 13.54 15.03
C THR A 165 -28.41 13.41 14.96
N PHE A 166 -28.94 12.86 13.86
CA PHE A 166 -30.38 12.63 13.71
C PHE A 166 -30.93 11.66 14.76
N ARG A 167 -30.14 10.62 15.12
CA ARG A 167 -30.55 9.66 16.16
C ARG A 167 -30.56 10.27 17.57
N LYS A 168 -29.73 11.27 17.83
CA LYS A 168 -29.66 11.95 19.14
C LYS A 168 -30.76 13.04 19.28
N SER A 169 -31.29 13.52 18.16
CA SER A 169 -32.34 14.53 18.13
C SER A 169 -33.78 13.97 18.28
N LYS A 170 -33.94 12.65 18.23
CA LYS A 170 -35.15 11.92 18.61
C LYS A 170 -35.03 11.37 20.03
#